data_f66eaae36d2bcd0187e60db058e9914e
#
_entry.id   f66eaae36d2bcd0187e60db058e9914e
#
_cell.length_a   1.000
_cell.length_b   1.000
_cell.length_c   1.000
_cell.angle_alpha   90.00
_cell.angle_beta   90.00
_cell.angle_gamma   90.00
#
_symmetry.space_group_name_H-M   'P 1'
#
loop_
_entity.id
_entity.type
_entity.pdbx_description
1 polymer ?
#
loop_
_entity_poly.entity_id
_entity_poly.type
_entity_poly.pdbx_seq_one_letter_code
_entity_poly.pdbx_strand_id
1 'polypeptide(L)'
;MKKQILAGVLSATMVVGMGGVSVFAADNADDKTYNIGICQLVQHEALDAATQGFKDAITEELGDKVTFDEQNAQGDSNTCSTIITDFVSDGVDLILANATPALQAASAGTADIPILGTAVTEYGVALDLDDFDGTVGTNISGTSDLAPLDQQAAMLNELFPDAKNVGLVYCSAEANSQYQVDTVKDALEKLGYTCTYYAFSDSNDLSSVATTAATESDVIYVPTDNTVASNTEIINNICLPEKVPVIAGEEGICQGCGVATLSISYYDLGVATGKMALKVLVDGEDISTMPIEYAPQFTKEYNPEICDELGITVPDDYVAIGADDAADEEETSEDADAEATDDTAEEDTAEEAE
;
A
#
# COMPACT_ATOMS: atom_id res chain seq x y z
N MET A 1 -36.99 -67.60 57.41
CA MET A 1 -36.71 -69.05 57.32
C MET A 1 -35.78 -69.29 56.16
N LYS A 2 -34.68 -70.01 56.48
CA LYS A 2 -33.77 -70.76 55.59
C LYS A 2 -33.12 -70.00 54.45
N LYS A 3 -31.83 -69.59 54.56
CA LYS A 3 -30.59 -70.37 54.32
C LYS A 3 -30.60 -71.10 52.97
N GLN A 4 -29.68 -70.68 52.08
CA GLN A 4 -28.53 -71.52 51.70
C GLN A 4 -27.54 -70.77 50.83
N ILE A 5 -26.33 -70.89 51.26
CA ILE A 5 -25.04 -70.68 50.77
C ILE A 5 -24.81 -71.64 49.59
N LEU A 6 -24.20 -71.17 48.46
CA LEU A 6 -23.25 -72.04 47.76
C LEU A 6 -22.16 -71.18 47.08
N ALA A 7 -20.97 -71.52 47.42
CA ALA A 7 -19.73 -71.03 46.87
C ALA A 7 -19.46 -71.66 45.52
N GLY A 8 -18.68 -71.00 44.67
CA GLY A 8 -18.15 -71.66 43.49
C GLY A 8 -17.41 -70.81 42.51
N VAL A 9 -16.13 -70.87 42.69
CA VAL A 9 -15.11 -70.91 41.62
C VAL A 9 -14.77 -69.63 40.87
N LEU A 10 -13.61 -69.14 41.22
CA LEU A 10 -12.70 -68.24 40.59
C LEU A 10 -12.31 -68.75 39.20
N SER A 11 -12.54 -67.96 38.16
CA SER A 11 -11.87 -68.12 36.88
C SER A 11 -11.34 -66.73 36.43
N ALA A 12 -10.05 -66.55 36.62
CA ALA A 12 -9.31 -65.39 36.10
C ALA A 12 -9.16 -65.50 34.59
N THR A 13 -9.85 -64.67 33.87
CA THR A 13 -9.55 -64.46 32.43
C THR A 13 -8.80 -63.12 32.30
N MET A 14 -7.51 -63.21 32.07
CA MET A 14 -6.71 -62.09 31.63
C MET A 14 -7.16 -61.65 30.23
N VAL A 15 -7.86 -60.53 30.14
CA VAL A 15 -8.02 -59.80 28.87
C VAL A 15 -6.86 -58.83 28.77
N VAL A 16 -5.89 -59.18 27.94
CA VAL A 16 -4.85 -58.24 27.49
C VAL A 16 -5.55 -57.21 26.60
N GLY A 17 -5.93 -56.09 27.21
CA GLY A 17 -6.38 -54.92 26.45
C GLY A 17 -5.16 -54.29 25.77
N MET A 18 -5.05 -54.52 24.46
CA MET A 18 -4.23 -53.64 23.61
C MET A 18 -4.87 -52.24 23.65
N GLY A 19 -4.39 -51.41 24.58
CA GLY A 19 -4.63 -49.98 24.55
C GLY A 19 -3.96 -49.41 23.28
N GLY A 20 -4.78 -49.15 22.26
CA GLY A 20 -4.36 -48.29 21.18
C GLY A 20 -4.02 -46.93 21.75
N VAL A 21 -2.74 -46.63 21.82
CA VAL A 21 -2.25 -45.28 21.99
C VAL A 21 -2.66 -44.55 20.73
N SER A 22 -3.73 -43.79 20.76
CA SER A 22 -4.01 -42.77 19.79
C SER A 22 -2.87 -41.78 19.96
N VAL A 23 -1.88 -41.89 19.09
CA VAL A 23 -0.91 -40.82 18.82
C VAL A 23 -1.76 -39.74 18.18
N PHE A 24 -2.21 -38.76 18.95
CA PHE A 24 -2.53 -37.49 18.39
C PHE A 24 -1.21 -37.01 17.78
N ALA A 25 -1.12 -37.03 16.45
CA ALA A 25 -0.12 -36.26 15.76
C ALA A 25 -0.35 -34.81 16.25
N ALA A 26 0.56 -34.32 17.07
CA ALA A 26 0.69 -32.90 17.21
C ALA A 26 1.01 -32.45 15.78
N ASP A 27 0.12 -31.71 15.14
CA ASP A 27 0.45 -30.94 13.97
C ASP A 27 1.66 -30.12 14.37
N ASN A 28 2.80 -30.44 13.75
CA ASN A 28 4.00 -29.65 13.93
C ASN A 28 3.70 -28.28 13.35
N ALA A 29 3.59 -27.26 14.19
CA ALA A 29 3.45 -25.86 13.77
C ALA A 29 4.57 -25.42 12.80
N ASP A 30 5.62 -26.23 12.73
CA ASP A 30 6.78 -26.00 11.84
C ASP A 30 6.52 -26.36 10.36
N ASP A 31 5.44 -27.09 10.03
CA ASP A 31 5.14 -27.52 8.65
C ASP A 31 3.94 -26.76 8.02
N LYS A 32 3.36 -25.77 8.71
CA LYS A 32 2.22 -25.01 8.18
C LYS A 32 2.69 -24.09 7.04
N THR A 33 2.02 -24.18 5.90
CA THR A 33 2.16 -23.27 4.78
C THR A 33 0.95 -22.36 4.69
N TYR A 34 1.16 -21.17 4.15
CA TYR A 34 0.11 -20.15 4.02
C TYR A 34 -0.05 -19.76 2.55
N ASN A 35 -1.30 -19.57 2.14
CA ASN A 35 -1.64 -19.03 0.83
C ASN A 35 -2.33 -17.68 1.01
N ILE A 36 -1.75 -16.62 0.47
CA ILE A 36 -2.24 -15.24 0.61
C ILE A 36 -2.71 -14.74 -0.74
N GLY A 37 -3.98 -14.31 -0.80
CA GLY A 37 -4.52 -13.62 -1.98
C GLY A 37 -4.20 -12.13 -1.93
N ILE A 38 -3.67 -11.57 -3.01
CA ILE A 38 -3.38 -10.15 -3.16
C ILE A 38 -4.29 -9.58 -4.26
N CYS A 39 -5.24 -8.74 -3.88
CA CYS A 39 -6.06 -7.99 -4.83
C CYS A 39 -5.53 -6.55 -4.90
N GLN A 40 -4.77 -6.24 -5.94
CA GLN A 40 -4.31 -4.89 -6.24
C GLN A 40 -5.27 -4.23 -7.23
N LEU A 41 -5.72 -2.99 -6.93
CA LEU A 41 -6.68 -2.29 -7.78
C LEU A 41 -6.14 -2.04 -9.18
N VAL A 42 -4.96 -1.48 -9.30
CA VAL A 42 -4.33 -1.10 -10.56
C VAL A 42 -2.81 -1.06 -10.39
N GLN A 43 -2.08 -1.05 -11.48
CA GLN A 43 -0.64 -0.92 -11.46
C GLN A 43 -0.23 0.55 -11.49
N HIS A 44 0.47 1.00 -10.47
CA HIS A 44 1.25 2.23 -10.39
C HIS A 44 2.23 2.14 -9.22
N GLU A 45 3.19 3.04 -9.18
CA GLU A 45 4.36 3.00 -8.30
C GLU A 45 4.01 2.77 -6.82
N ALA A 46 3.07 3.54 -6.26
CA ALA A 46 2.71 3.44 -4.85
C ALA A 46 2.10 2.07 -4.49
N LEU A 47 1.16 1.55 -5.30
CA LEU A 47 0.54 0.24 -5.03
C LEU A 47 1.52 -0.91 -5.25
N ASP A 48 2.40 -0.81 -6.26
CA ASP A 48 3.44 -1.81 -6.53
C ASP A 48 4.42 -1.86 -5.36
N ALA A 49 4.86 -0.69 -4.85
CA ALA A 49 5.74 -0.59 -3.67
C ALA A 49 5.08 -1.17 -2.40
N ALA A 50 3.80 -0.87 -2.14
CA ALA A 50 3.07 -1.43 -1.01
C ALA A 50 2.93 -2.96 -1.10
N THR A 51 2.61 -3.50 -2.29
CA THR A 51 2.56 -4.95 -2.53
C THR A 51 3.93 -5.58 -2.30
N GLN A 52 5.01 -4.97 -2.80
CA GLN A 52 6.37 -5.49 -2.63
C GLN A 52 6.78 -5.50 -1.16
N GLY A 53 6.62 -4.40 -0.44
CA GLY A 53 6.94 -4.32 1.00
C GLY A 53 6.18 -5.35 1.83
N PHE A 54 4.90 -5.58 1.52
CA PHE A 54 4.10 -6.62 2.15
C PHE A 54 4.68 -8.02 1.93
N LYS A 55 5.02 -8.35 0.68
CA LYS A 55 5.59 -9.65 0.32
C LYS A 55 6.95 -9.86 0.95
N ASP A 56 7.81 -8.85 0.95
CA ASP A 56 9.16 -8.94 1.50
C ASP A 56 9.13 -9.19 3.00
N ALA A 57 8.31 -8.45 3.75
CA ALA A 57 8.18 -8.63 5.19
C ALA A 57 7.70 -10.04 5.58
N ILE A 58 6.80 -10.63 4.80
CA ILE A 58 6.29 -11.98 5.08
C ILE A 58 7.31 -13.04 4.63
N THR A 59 7.94 -12.83 3.48
CA THR A 59 8.93 -13.78 2.94
C THR A 59 10.20 -13.83 3.80
N GLU A 60 10.62 -12.71 4.38
CA GLU A 60 11.74 -12.65 5.32
C GLU A 60 11.52 -13.62 6.51
N GLU A 61 10.31 -13.69 7.04
CA GLU A 61 9.99 -14.53 8.22
C GLU A 61 9.61 -15.96 7.84
N LEU A 62 8.82 -16.16 6.78
CA LEU A 62 8.24 -17.46 6.44
C LEU A 62 9.00 -18.22 5.35
N GLY A 63 9.80 -17.55 4.52
CA GLY A 63 10.53 -18.17 3.41
C GLY A 63 9.60 -18.95 2.48
N ASP A 64 9.93 -20.20 2.22
CA ASP A 64 9.17 -21.10 1.32
C ASP A 64 7.81 -21.56 1.89
N LYS A 65 7.44 -21.13 3.12
CA LYS A 65 6.17 -21.50 3.75
C LYS A 65 5.01 -20.58 3.37
N VAL A 66 5.23 -19.59 2.51
CA VAL A 66 4.19 -18.70 2.00
C VAL A 66 4.13 -18.74 0.49
N THR A 67 2.93 -18.66 -0.05
CA THR A 67 2.65 -18.45 -1.47
C THR A 67 1.71 -17.28 -1.65
N PHE A 68 1.89 -16.52 -2.72
CA PHE A 68 1.05 -15.37 -3.04
C PHE A 68 0.32 -15.62 -4.35
N ASP A 69 -1.01 -15.47 -4.33
CA ASP A 69 -1.83 -15.33 -5.54
C ASP A 69 -2.11 -13.84 -5.76
N GLU A 70 -1.31 -13.23 -6.62
CA GLU A 70 -1.34 -11.80 -6.91
C GLU A 70 -2.15 -11.51 -8.17
N GLN A 71 -3.23 -10.77 -8.01
CA GLN A 71 -4.17 -10.42 -9.06
C GLN A 71 -4.34 -8.91 -9.15
N ASN A 72 -4.34 -8.37 -10.38
CA ASN A 72 -4.53 -6.96 -10.66
C ASN A 72 -5.89 -6.71 -11.32
N ALA A 73 -6.68 -5.81 -10.73
CA ALA A 73 -8.04 -5.52 -11.19
C ALA A 73 -8.11 -4.51 -12.35
N GLN A 74 -6.97 -3.98 -12.81
CA GLN A 74 -6.88 -3.03 -13.93
C GLN A 74 -7.76 -1.78 -13.77
N GLY A 75 -7.94 -1.32 -12.52
CA GLY A 75 -8.76 -0.15 -12.18
C GLY A 75 -10.27 -0.41 -12.12
N ASP A 76 -10.73 -1.66 -12.25
CA ASP A 76 -12.16 -1.98 -12.28
C ASP A 76 -12.62 -2.66 -10.97
N SER A 77 -13.53 -2.00 -10.23
CA SER A 77 -14.07 -2.50 -8.96
C SER A 77 -14.86 -3.81 -9.10
N ASN A 78 -15.47 -4.08 -10.27
CA ASN A 78 -16.16 -5.36 -10.49
C ASN A 78 -15.14 -6.49 -10.67
N THR A 79 -14.00 -6.19 -11.28
CA THR A 79 -12.87 -7.12 -11.38
C THR A 79 -12.31 -7.42 -9.99
N CYS A 80 -12.17 -6.42 -9.09
CA CYS A 80 -11.84 -6.68 -7.68
C CYS A 80 -12.81 -7.70 -7.06
N SER A 81 -14.12 -7.53 -7.23
CA SER A 81 -15.12 -8.45 -6.70
C SER A 81 -15.00 -9.88 -7.27
N THR A 82 -14.57 -10.01 -8.53
CA THR A 82 -14.31 -11.32 -9.16
C THR A 82 -13.09 -11.98 -8.54
N ILE A 83 -11.97 -11.23 -8.41
CA ILE A 83 -10.73 -11.70 -7.77
C ILE A 83 -10.99 -12.18 -6.34
N ILE A 84 -11.73 -11.40 -5.56
CA ILE A 84 -12.09 -11.79 -4.19
C ILE A 84 -12.93 -13.06 -4.16
N THR A 85 -13.87 -13.23 -5.11
CA THR A 85 -14.68 -14.47 -5.21
C THR A 85 -13.80 -15.69 -5.49
N ASP A 86 -12.76 -15.54 -6.31
CA ASP A 86 -11.80 -16.60 -6.60
C ASP A 86 -10.99 -16.94 -5.34
N PHE A 87 -10.45 -15.95 -4.63
CA PHE A 87 -9.73 -16.17 -3.36
C PHE A 87 -10.57 -16.88 -2.30
N VAL A 88 -11.85 -16.49 -2.17
CA VAL A 88 -12.79 -17.16 -1.24
C VAL A 88 -13.02 -18.62 -1.65
N SER A 89 -13.12 -18.88 -2.96
CA SER A 89 -13.33 -20.24 -3.50
C SER A 89 -12.10 -21.13 -3.31
N ASP A 90 -10.91 -20.55 -3.44
CA ASP A 90 -9.64 -21.24 -3.25
C ASP A 90 -9.27 -21.40 -1.77
N GLY A 91 -9.94 -20.67 -0.87
CA GLY A 91 -9.77 -20.76 0.56
C GLY A 91 -8.41 -20.27 1.01
N VAL A 92 -8.02 -19.07 0.55
CA VAL A 92 -6.78 -18.42 0.99
C VAL A 92 -6.80 -18.16 2.50
N ASP A 93 -5.63 -18.14 3.13
CA ASP A 93 -5.50 -17.94 4.59
C ASP A 93 -5.67 -16.47 5.01
N LEU A 94 -5.39 -15.52 4.09
CA LEU A 94 -5.49 -14.09 4.29
C LEU A 94 -5.65 -13.39 2.94
N ILE A 95 -6.35 -12.27 2.90
CA ILE A 95 -6.47 -11.39 1.74
C ILE A 95 -5.75 -10.07 2.04
N LEU A 96 -4.81 -9.68 1.17
CA LEU A 96 -4.35 -8.29 1.07
C LEU A 96 -5.24 -7.55 0.07
N ALA A 97 -5.90 -6.50 0.53
CA ALA A 97 -6.68 -5.60 -0.30
C ALA A 97 -5.90 -4.29 -0.49
N ASN A 98 -5.29 -4.11 -1.66
CA ASN A 98 -4.45 -2.96 -1.96
C ASN A 98 -5.26 -1.90 -2.71
N ALA A 99 -5.53 -0.80 -2.06
CA ALA A 99 -6.40 0.34 -2.35
C ALA A 99 -7.86 0.18 -1.88
N THR A 100 -8.53 1.34 -1.71
CA THR A 100 -9.91 1.43 -1.20
C THR A 100 -10.93 0.56 -1.96
N PRO A 101 -11.00 0.55 -3.31
CA PRO A 101 -11.95 -0.29 -4.01
C PRO A 101 -11.71 -1.80 -3.83
N ALA A 102 -10.44 -2.22 -3.67
CA ALA A 102 -10.10 -3.61 -3.36
C ALA A 102 -10.57 -3.98 -1.94
N LEU A 103 -10.40 -3.09 -0.95
CA LEU A 103 -10.90 -3.29 0.41
C LEU A 103 -12.43 -3.40 0.44
N GLN A 104 -13.13 -2.54 -0.29
CA GLN A 104 -14.60 -2.59 -0.40
C GLN A 104 -15.07 -3.91 -0.99
N ALA A 105 -14.42 -4.40 -2.05
CA ALA A 105 -14.72 -5.69 -2.65
C ALA A 105 -14.45 -6.85 -1.68
N ALA A 106 -13.32 -6.83 -0.96
CA ALA A 106 -12.96 -7.85 0.02
C ALA A 106 -13.95 -7.90 1.19
N SER A 107 -14.31 -6.75 1.74
CA SER A 107 -15.31 -6.61 2.81
C SER A 107 -16.69 -7.17 2.40
N ALA A 108 -17.10 -6.94 1.17
CA ALA A 108 -18.36 -7.47 0.64
C ALA A 108 -18.29 -8.97 0.32
N GLY A 109 -17.09 -9.51 0.04
CA GLY A 109 -16.90 -10.87 -0.44
C GLY A 109 -16.79 -11.92 0.66
N THR A 110 -16.26 -11.57 1.84
CA THR A 110 -16.09 -12.52 2.94
C THR A 110 -16.13 -11.87 4.32
N ALA A 111 -16.72 -12.58 5.27
CA ALA A 111 -16.66 -12.23 6.71
C ALA A 111 -15.79 -13.22 7.52
N ASP A 112 -15.23 -14.24 6.86
CA ASP A 112 -14.54 -15.35 7.54
C ASP A 112 -13.02 -15.28 7.33
N ILE A 113 -12.56 -14.92 6.11
CA ILE A 113 -11.13 -14.80 5.79
C ILE A 113 -10.61 -13.47 6.33
N PRO A 114 -9.48 -13.43 7.06
CA PRO A 114 -8.85 -12.19 7.48
C PRO A 114 -8.49 -11.30 6.27
N ILE A 115 -8.79 -10.01 6.37
CA ILE A 115 -8.51 -9.01 5.35
C ILE A 115 -7.61 -7.94 5.93
N LEU A 116 -6.47 -7.70 5.32
CA LEU A 116 -5.64 -6.53 5.60
C LEU A 116 -5.70 -5.56 4.43
N GLY A 117 -6.11 -4.33 4.71
CA GLY A 117 -6.02 -3.24 3.75
C GLY A 117 -4.63 -2.62 3.77
N THR A 118 -4.14 -2.17 2.63
CA THR A 118 -2.97 -1.30 2.49
C THR A 118 -3.25 -0.24 1.44
N ALA A 119 -2.60 0.91 1.49
CA ALA A 119 -2.92 2.04 0.62
C ALA A 119 -4.42 2.39 0.64
N VAL A 120 -5.02 2.36 1.82
CA VAL A 120 -6.41 2.74 2.08
C VAL A 120 -6.40 4.02 2.90
N THR A 121 -6.97 5.09 2.35
CA THR A 121 -6.88 6.41 2.94
C THR A 121 -7.65 6.53 4.25
N GLU A 122 -8.96 6.18 4.24
CA GLU A 122 -9.82 6.34 5.42
C GLU A 122 -10.82 5.17 5.50
N TYR A 123 -10.68 4.33 6.52
CA TYR A 123 -11.45 3.09 6.67
C TYR A 123 -12.92 3.33 7.00
N GLY A 124 -13.24 4.39 7.76
CA GLY A 124 -14.61 4.76 8.07
C GLY A 124 -15.41 5.07 6.81
N VAL A 125 -14.82 5.86 5.89
CA VAL A 125 -15.42 6.19 4.60
C VAL A 125 -15.42 4.97 3.66
N ALA A 126 -14.31 4.24 3.61
CA ALA A 126 -14.19 3.07 2.73
C ALA A 126 -15.25 1.99 3.02
N LEU A 127 -15.58 1.80 4.29
CA LEU A 127 -16.48 0.74 4.79
C LEU A 127 -17.84 1.26 5.28
N ASP A 128 -18.15 2.56 5.09
CA ASP A 128 -19.39 3.20 5.54
C ASP A 128 -19.67 2.96 7.05
N LEU A 129 -18.64 3.20 7.89
CA LEU A 129 -18.71 3.00 9.33
C LEU A 129 -19.03 4.29 10.05
N ASP A 130 -20.18 4.34 10.71
CA ASP A 130 -20.52 5.42 11.64
C ASP A 130 -19.59 5.38 12.87
N ASP A 131 -19.11 6.54 13.32
CA ASP A 131 -18.28 6.69 14.54
C ASP A 131 -17.00 5.81 14.56
N PHE A 132 -16.31 5.67 13.39
CA PHE A 132 -15.06 4.94 13.31
C PHE A 132 -14.01 5.50 14.28
N ASP A 133 -13.48 4.65 15.15
CA ASP A 133 -12.56 5.01 16.24
C ASP A 133 -11.12 4.48 16.05
N GLY A 134 -10.80 3.98 14.85
CA GLY A 134 -9.49 3.42 14.51
C GLY A 134 -9.43 1.89 14.53
N THR A 135 -10.55 1.21 14.84
CA THR A 135 -10.65 -0.26 14.78
C THR A 135 -11.93 -0.66 14.04
N VAL A 136 -11.81 -1.53 13.04
CA VAL A 136 -12.98 -1.96 12.25
C VAL A 136 -13.89 -2.91 13.05
N GLY A 137 -13.30 -3.74 13.91
CA GLY A 137 -14.06 -4.63 14.79
C GLY A 137 -14.64 -5.88 14.11
N THR A 138 -14.18 -6.21 12.90
CA THR A 138 -14.60 -7.40 12.13
C THR A 138 -13.38 -8.23 11.70
N ASN A 139 -13.47 -8.97 10.60
CA ASN A 139 -12.33 -9.68 9.98
C ASN A 139 -11.38 -8.74 9.20
N ILE A 140 -11.43 -7.43 9.44
CA ILE A 140 -10.68 -6.41 8.69
C ILE A 140 -9.81 -5.58 9.62
N SER A 141 -8.56 -5.37 9.22
CA SER A 141 -7.64 -4.35 9.75
C SER A 141 -6.71 -3.90 8.64
N GLY A 142 -5.60 -3.24 8.95
CA GLY A 142 -4.59 -2.85 7.95
C GLY A 142 -3.90 -1.54 8.26
N THR A 143 -3.37 -0.93 7.21
CA THR A 143 -2.64 0.34 7.28
C THR A 143 -3.33 1.42 6.46
N SER A 144 -3.16 2.68 6.89
CA SER A 144 -3.71 3.86 6.21
C SER A 144 -2.60 4.70 5.62
N ASP A 145 -2.80 5.17 4.39
CA ASP A 145 -1.94 6.11 3.68
C ASP A 145 -2.36 7.57 3.86
N LEU A 146 -3.31 7.84 4.76
CA LEU A 146 -3.83 9.19 4.98
C LEU A 146 -2.74 10.16 5.44
N ALA A 147 -2.30 11.01 4.53
CA ALA A 147 -1.44 12.14 4.86
C ALA A 147 -2.24 13.24 5.59
N PRO A 148 -1.58 14.11 6.37
CA PRO A 148 -2.23 15.26 6.99
C PRO A 148 -2.72 16.26 5.94
N LEU A 149 -4.00 16.19 5.59
CA LEU A 149 -4.61 16.97 4.49
C LEU A 149 -4.59 18.48 4.73
N ASP A 150 -4.64 18.90 5.99
CA ASP A 150 -4.45 20.31 6.38
C ASP A 150 -3.02 20.80 6.11
N GLN A 151 -2.03 19.93 6.22
CA GLN A 151 -0.64 20.25 5.88
C GLN A 151 -0.42 20.25 4.36
N GLN A 152 -1.11 19.41 3.59
CA GLN A 152 -1.10 19.50 2.12
C GLN A 152 -1.72 20.83 1.65
N ALA A 153 -2.82 21.27 2.26
CA ALA A 153 -3.39 22.59 2.00
C ALA A 153 -2.44 23.73 2.40
N ALA A 154 -1.73 23.58 3.52
CA ALA A 154 -0.72 24.56 3.96
C ALA A 154 0.49 24.60 2.99
N MET A 155 0.93 23.45 2.47
CA MET A 155 1.98 23.36 1.43
C MET A 155 1.57 24.10 0.15
N LEU A 156 0.34 23.90 -0.33
CA LEU A 156 -0.18 24.67 -1.47
C LEU A 156 -0.13 26.18 -1.21
N ASN A 157 -0.54 26.61 -0.02
CA ASN A 157 -0.48 28.03 0.36
C ASN A 157 0.97 28.55 0.52
N GLU A 158 1.90 27.72 0.98
CA GLU A 158 3.33 28.07 1.07
C GLU A 158 3.92 28.35 -0.32
N LEU A 159 3.64 27.46 -1.29
CA LEU A 159 4.22 27.54 -2.63
C LEU A 159 3.47 28.53 -3.53
N PHE A 160 2.16 28.69 -3.37
CA PHE A 160 1.31 29.48 -4.26
C PHE A 160 0.42 30.48 -3.50
N PRO A 161 0.98 31.39 -2.65
CA PRO A 161 0.18 32.30 -1.81
C PRO A 161 -0.61 33.34 -2.62
N ASP A 162 -0.22 33.60 -3.87
CA ASP A 162 -0.88 34.57 -4.76
C ASP A 162 -2.00 33.96 -5.62
N ALA A 163 -2.11 32.62 -5.69
CA ALA A 163 -3.17 31.92 -6.39
C ALA A 163 -4.53 32.26 -5.76
N LYS A 164 -5.58 32.20 -6.56
CA LYS A 164 -6.97 32.50 -6.12
C LYS A 164 -7.88 31.31 -6.37
N ASN A 165 -7.71 30.65 -7.49
CA ASN A 165 -8.57 29.57 -7.95
C ASN A 165 -7.79 28.26 -7.89
N VAL A 166 -8.26 27.32 -7.08
CA VAL A 166 -7.70 25.96 -6.95
C VAL A 166 -8.63 24.98 -7.61
N GLY A 167 -8.14 24.28 -8.62
CA GLY A 167 -8.84 23.14 -9.23
C GLY A 167 -8.59 21.86 -8.44
N LEU A 168 -9.67 21.18 -8.04
CA LEU A 168 -9.60 19.88 -7.35
C LEU A 168 -9.95 18.80 -8.36
N VAL A 169 -8.93 18.12 -8.91
CA VAL A 169 -9.10 17.10 -9.96
C VAL A 169 -9.08 15.72 -9.32
N TYR A 170 -10.13 14.94 -9.49
CA TYR A 170 -10.26 13.65 -8.83
C TYR A 170 -11.25 12.70 -9.52
N CYS A 171 -11.07 11.39 -9.29
CA CYS A 171 -11.99 10.34 -9.72
C CYS A 171 -13.17 10.22 -8.73
N SER A 172 -14.39 10.52 -9.18
CA SER A 172 -15.60 10.42 -8.35
C SER A 172 -16.04 8.99 -8.05
N ALA A 173 -15.46 8.00 -8.71
CA ALA A 173 -15.69 6.58 -8.42
C ALA A 173 -14.81 6.08 -7.25
N GLU A 174 -13.86 6.89 -6.78
CA GLU A 174 -12.98 6.58 -5.67
C GLU A 174 -13.38 7.35 -4.41
N ALA A 175 -13.89 6.64 -3.40
CA ALA A 175 -14.34 7.25 -2.15
C ALA A 175 -13.20 7.94 -1.37
N ASN A 176 -11.96 7.40 -1.43
CA ASN A 176 -10.75 8.01 -0.91
C ASN A 176 -10.49 9.38 -1.52
N SER A 177 -10.62 9.51 -2.84
CA SER A 177 -10.37 10.77 -3.55
C SER A 177 -11.39 11.83 -3.18
N GLN A 178 -12.68 11.48 -3.13
CA GLN A 178 -13.75 12.39 -2.70
C GLN A 178 -13.52 12.90 -1.28
N TYR A 179 -13.20 12.01 -0.33
CA TYR A 179 -12.93 12.39 1.06
C TYR A 179 -11.79 13.40 1.18
N GLN A 180 -10.70 13.16 0.44
CA GLN A 180 -9.52 14.03 0.48
C GLN A 180 -9.81 15.41 -0.11
N VAL A 181 -10.44 15.48 -1.29
CA VAL A 181 -10.74 16.78 -1.92
C VAL A 181 -11.75 17.60 -1.11
N ASP A 182 -12.71 16.95 -0.44
CA ASP A 182 -13.65 17.64 0.46
C ASP A 182 -12.90 18.25 1.65
N THR A 183 -12.01 17.49 2.28
CA THR A 183 -11.24 17.94 3.43
C THR A 183 -10.24 19.05 3.06
N VAL A 184 -9.52 18.88 1.96
CA VAL A 184 -8.55 19.89 1.47
C VAL A 184 -9.24 21.15 1.03
N LYS A 185 -10.41 21.05 0.36
CA LYS A 185 -11.24 22.19 0.01
C LYS A 185 -11.60 23.04 1.23
N ASP A 186 -12.09 22.39 2.29
CA ASP A 186 -12.44 23.08 3.53
C ASP A 186 -11.26 23.80 4.17
N ALA A 187 -10.06 23.23 4.07
CA ALA A 187 -8.83 23.84 4.55
C ALA A 187 -8.40 25.04 3.69
N LEU A 188 -8.40 24.89 2.36
CA LEU A 188 -8.02 25.93 1.41
C LEU A 188 -8.99 27.12 1.42
N GLU A 189 -10.30 26.87 1.52
CA GLU A 189 -11.29 27.94 1.62
C GLU A 189 -11.13 28.80 2.90
N LYS A 190 -10.70 28.18 4.01
CA LYS A 190 -10.34 28.91 5.25
C LYS A 190 -9.09 29.79 5.06
N LEU A 191 -8.19 29.40 4.15
CA LEU A 191 -7.00 30.18 3.77
C LEU A 191 -7.35 31.28 2.73
N GLY A 192 -8.57 31.30 2.18
CA GLY A 192 -9.07 32.34 1.29
C GLY A 192 -9.02 32.01 -0.20
N TYR A 193 -8.78 30.76 -0.55
CA TYR A 193 -8.87 30.27 -1.94
C TYR A 193 -10.32 30.04 -2.37
N THR A 194 -10.56 30.07 -3.67
CA THR A 194 -11.79 29.59 -4.29
C THR A 194 -11.51 28.22 -4.88
N CYS A 195 -12.19 27.19 -4.38
CA CYS A 195 -11.98 25.82 -4.84
C CYS A 195 -13.11 25.35 -5.76
N THR A 196 -12.75 24.73 -6.88
CA THR A 196 -13.69 24.16 -7.85
C THR A 196 -13.41 22.68 -8.05
N TYR A 197 -14.44 21.83 -7.94
CA TYR A 197 -14.33 20.40 -8.23
C TYR A 197 -14.31 20.15 -9.74
N TYR A 198 -13.35 19.34 -10.17
CA TYR A 198 -13.23 18.81 -11.52
C TYR A 198 -13.22 17.29 -11.43
N ALA A 199 -14.43 16.73 -11.29
CA ALA A 199 -14.63 15.30 -11.13
C ALA A 199 -14.71 14.59 -12.48
N PHE A 200 -14.03 13.48 -12.62
CA PHE A 200 -14.18 12.54 -13.72
C PHE A 200 -14.63 11.16 -13.14
N SER A 201 -15.16 10.27 -13.96
CA SER A 201 -15.65 8.96 -13.51
C SER A 201 -14.73 7.81 -13.85
N ASP A 202 -13.93 7.96 -14.90
CA ASP A 202 -12.92 7.00 -15.35
C ASP A 202 -11.86 7.71 -16.20
N SER A 203 -10.79 6.98 -16.57
CA SER A 203 -9.66 7.56 -17.31
C SER A 203 -10.00 8.13 -18.70
N ASN A 204 -11.15 7.74 -19.30
CA ASN A 204 -11.55 8.28 -20.62
C ASN A 204 -11.94 9.75 -20.54
N ASP A 205 -12.51 10.19 -19.41
CA ASP A 205 -12.94 11.57 -19.20
C ASP A 205 -11.80 12.46 -18.65
N LEU A 206 -10.73 11.88 -18.12
CA LEU A 206 -9.64 12.58 -17.41
C LEU A 206 -9.05 13.72 -18.25
N SER A 207 -8.73 13.47 -19.52
CA SER A 207 -8.11 14.48 -20.40
C SER A 207 -9.01 15.73 -20.59
N SER A 208 -10.31 15.54 -20.79
CA SER A 208 -11.23 16.66 -21.00
C SER A 208 -11.46 17.47 -19.71
N VAL A 209 -11.52 16.78 -18.57
CA VAL A 209 -11.70 17.40 -17.26
C VAL A 209 -10.44 18.16 -16.85
N ALA A 210 -9.26 17.55 -17.01
CA ALA A 210 -7.97 18.19 -16.72
C ALA A 210 -7.74 19.44 -17.59
N THR A 211 -8.12 19.40 -18.89
CA THR A 211 -8.03 20.57 -19.78
C THR A 211 -8.90 21.72 -19.27
N THR A 212 -10.11 21.42 -18.81
CA THR A 212 -11.01 22.45 -18.24
C THR A 212 -10.40 23.00 -16.95
N ALA A 213 -9.93 22.13 -16.05
CA ALA A 213 -9.31 22.53 -14.79
C ALA A 213 -8.09 23.43 -15.03
N ALA A 214 -7.19 23.07 -15.95
CA ALA A 214 -6.00 23.85 -16.27
C ALA A 214 -6.33 25.23 -16.85
N THR A 215 -7.45 25.36 -17.57
CA THR A 215 -7.88 26.65 -18.14
C THR A 215 -8.48 27.59 -17.09
N GLU A 216 -9.08 27.06 -16.03
CA GLU A 216 -9.88 27.82 -15.07
C GLU A 216 -9.19 27.99 -13.71
N SER A 217 -8.05 27.32 -13.46
CA SER A 217 -7.36 27.31 -12.18
C SER A 217 -5.98 27.95 -12.25
N ASP A 218 -5.56 28.56 -11.14
CA ASP A 218 -4.19 29.08 -10.97
C ASP A 218 -3.23 27.97 -10.50
N VAL A 219 -3.76 26.97 -9.79
CA VAL A 219 -3.08 25.77 -9.30
C VAL A 219 -4.08 24.63 -9.20
N ILE A 220 -3.63 23.40 -9.43
CA ILE A 220 -4.43 22.19 -9.31
C ILE A 220 -3.96 21.39 -8.08
N TYR A 221 -4.91 20.82 -7.35
CA TYR A 221 -4.67 19.78 -6.35
C TYR A 221 -5.22 18.46 -6.86
N VAL A 222 -4.41 17.42 -6.81
CA VAL A 222 -4.78 16.03 -7.08
C VAL A 222 -4.57 15.23 -5.80
N PRO A 223 -5.60 14.58 -5.23
CA PRO A 223 -5.45 13.74 -4.04
C PRO A 223 -4.66 12.45 -4.36
N THR A 224 -4.53 11.57 -3.38
CA THR A 224 -4.10 10.18 -3.60
C THR A 224 -5.19 9.44 -4.39
N ASP A 225 -5.12 9.56 -5.72
CA ASP A 225 -6.12 9.10 -6.69
C ASP A 225 -5.51 8.04 -7.60
N ASN A 226 -5.97 6.80 -7.49
CA ASN A 226 -5.37 5.67 -8.22
C ASN A 226 -5.54 5.79 -9.75
N THR A 227 -6.66 6.40 -10.20
CA THR A 227 -6.89 6.61 -11.62
C THR A 227 -5.94 7.67 -12.18
N VAL A 228 -5.65 8.75 -11.43
CA VAL A 228 -4.63 9.73 -11.83
C VAL A 228 -3.23 9.13 -11.74
N ALA A 229 -2.90 8.43 -10.65
CA ALA A 229 -1.58 7.81 -10.46
C ALA A 229 -1.18 6.87 -11.60
N SER A 230 -2.14 6.14 -12.15
CA SER A 230 -1.91 5.28 -13.33
C SER A 230 -1.96 6.02 -14.67
N ASN A 231 -2.21 7.35 -14.69
CA ASN A 231 -2.38 8.17 -15.90
C ASN A 231 -1.74 9.57 -15.76
N THR A 232 -0.70 9.72 -15.00
CA THR A 232 -0.04 11.02 -14.70
C THR A 232 0.40 11.78 -15.95
N GLU A 233 0.82 11.05 -17.00
CA GLU A 233 1.19 11.64 -18.30
C GLU A 233 0.07 12.48 -18.91
N ILE A 234 -1.19 12.13 -18.70
CA ILE A 234 -2.34 12.91 -19.21
C ILE A 234 -2.36 14.28 -18.53
N ILE A 235 -2.22 14.32 -17.21
CA ILE A 235 -2.20 15.57 -16.43
C ILE A 235 -0.98 16.40 -16.81
N ASN A 236 0.21 15.80 -16.86
CA ASN A 236 1.45 16.47 -17.20
C ASN A 236 1.38 17.15 -18.59
N ASN A 237 0.95 16.40 -19.61
CA ASN A 237 0.83 16.87 -20.99
C ASN A 237 -0.17 18.04 -21.15
N ILE A 238 -1.07 18.22 -20.19
CA ILE A 238 -2.05 19.32 -20.18
C ILE A 238 -1.57 20.49 -19.33
N CYS A 239 -1.18 20.22 -18.08
CA CYS A 239 -0.89 21.27 -17.10
C CYS A 239 0.45 21.95 -17.32
N LEU A 240 1.50 21.20 -17.69
CA LEU A 240 2.84 21.73 -17.86
C LEU A 240 2.95 22.77 -19.01
N PRO A 241 2.43 22.54 -20.23
CA PRO A 241 2.41 23.54 -21.30
C PRO A 241 1.59 24.79 -20.97
N GLU A 242 0.51 24.65 -20.21
CA GLU A 242 -0.34 25.77 -19.75
C GLU A 242 0.26 26.49 -18.52
N LYS A 243 1.38 25.98 -17.99
CA LYS A 243 2.08 26.49 -16.79
C LYS A 243 1.21 26.53 -15.54
N VAL A 244 0.32 25.56 -15.40
CA VAL A 244 -0.51 25.38 -14.21
C VAL A 244 0.16 24.34 -13.31
N PRO A 245 0.69 24.73 -12.13
CA PRO A 245 1.33 23.81 -11.22
C PRO A 245 0.31 22.85 -10.59
N VAL A 246 0.78 21.64 -10.29
CA VAL A 246 -0.01 20.60 -9.63
C VAL A 246 0.60 20.26 -8.27
N ILE A 247 -0.18 20.34 -7.19
CA ILE A 247 0.16 19.76 -5.89
C ILE A 247 -0.45 18.37 -5.82
N ALA A 248 0.38 17.39 -5.53
CA ALA A 248 0.02 15.98 -5.55
C ALA A 248 -0.23 15.42 -4.15
N GLY A 249 -1.13 14.47 -4.03
CA GLY A 249 -1.45 13.78 -2.79
C GLY A 249 -0.44 12.71 -2.38
N GLU A 250 0.39 12.25 -3.34
CA GLU A 250 1.42 11.21 -3.11
C GLU A 250 2.57 11.34 -4.12
N GLU A 251 3.66 10.59 -3.86
CA GLU A 251 4.95 10.71 -4.55
C GLU A 251 4.86 10.39 -6.04
N GLY A 252 4.27 9.26 -6.45
CA GLY A 252 4.19 8.84 -7.85
C GLY A 252 3.40 9.82 -8.73
N ILE A 253 2.32 10.41 -8.18
CA ILE A 253 1.61 11.50 -8.88
C ILE A 253 2.51 12.74 -8.98
N CYS A 254 3.26 13.06 -7.92
CA CYS A 254 4.19 14.19 -7.94
C CYS A 254 5.31 13.98 -8.96
N GLN A 255 5.90 12.79 -8.98
CA GLN A 255 6.94 12.42 -9.94
C GLN A 255 6.44 12.53 -11.39
N GLY A 256 5.21 12.07 -11.65
CA GLY A 256 4.65 12.06 -13.01
C GLY A 256 4.11 13.39 -13.49
N CYS A 257 3.60 14.28 -12.61
CA CYS A 257 2.94 15.52 -13.03
C CYS A 257 2.88 16.64 -11.98
N GLY A 258 3.39 16.42 -10.76
CA GLY A 258 3.29 17.38 -9.67
C GLY A 258 4.56 18.20 -9.46
N VAL A 259 4.44 19.35 -8.80
CA VAL A 259 5.56 20.17 -8.34
C VAL A 259 6.02 19.77 -6.94
N ALA A 260 5.08 19.41 -6.07
CA ALA A 260 5.38 18.99 -4.70
C ALA A 260 4.28 18.08 -4.13
N THR A 261 4.66 17.32 -3.11
CA THR A 261 3.79 16.46 -2.32
C THR A 261 4.21 16.42 -0.85
N LEU A 262 3.30 16.02 0.02
CA LEU A 262 3.57 15.56 1.38
C LEU A 262 3.22 14.08 1.41
N SER A 263 4.22 13.22 1.27
CA SER A 263 4.05 11.80 1.02
C SER A 263 4.60 10.91 2.14
N ILE A 264 4.37 9.63 1.99
CA ILE A 264 4.84 8.54 2.83
C ILE A 264 5.59 7.53 1.98
N SER A 265 6.39 6.67 2.62
CA SER A 265 6.92 5.47 1.96
C SER A 265 5.82 4.40 1.86
N TYR A 266 5.36 4.13 0.64
CA TYR A 266 4.41 3.05 0.39
C TYR A 266 5.03 1.66 0.58
N TYR A 267 6.34 1.53 0.33
CA TYR A 267 7.06 0.30 0.66
C TYR A 267 7.01 0.00 2.17
N ASP A 268 7.32 1.00 3.02
CA ASP A 268 7.27 0.84 4.47
C ASP A 268 5.84 0.59 4.97
N LEU A 269 4.83 1.19 4.33
CA LEU A 269 3.42 0.93 4.60
C LEU A 269 3.09 -0.55 4.33
N GLY A 270 3.56 -1.08 3.20
CA GLY A 270 3.45 -2.50 2.85
C GLY A 270 4.15 -3.40 3.86
N VAL A 271 5.37 -3.05 4.27
CA VAL A 271 6.13 -3.78 5.32
C VAL A 271 5.35 -3.80 6.64
N ALA A 272 4.75 -2.68 7.04
CA ALA A 272 3.90 -2.64 8.25
C ALA A 272 2.70 -3.57 8.11
N THR A 273 2.02 -3.56 6.97
CA THR A 273 0.89 -4.47 6.68
C THR A 273 1.33 -5.94 6.70
N GLY A 274 2.52 -6.26 6.16
CA GLY A 274 3.10 -7.61 6.20
C GLY A 274 3.39 -8.08 7.62
N LYS A 275 3.87 -7.20 8.49
CA LYS A 275 4.04 -7.50 9.92
C LYS A 275 2.71 -7.74 10.63
N MET A 276 1.64 -7.02 10.25
CA MET A 276 0.30 -7.31 10.76
C MET A 276 -0.20 -8.70 10.29
N ALA A 277 0.08 -9.07 9.04
CA ALA A 277 -0.25 -10.41 8.53
C ALA A 277 0.43 -11.52 9.33
N LEU A 278 1.69 -11.36 9.70
CA LEU A 278 2.42 -12.32 10.54
C LEU A 278 1.78 -12.46 11.92
N LYS A 279 1.36 -11.38 12.56
CA LYS A 279 0.63 -11.43 13.84
C LYS A 279 -0.65 -12.27 13.73
N VAL A 280 -1.40 -12.10 12.63
CA VAL A 280 -2.66 -12.87 12.40
C VAL A 280 -2.36 -14.33 12.08
N LEU A 281 -1.46 -14.60 11.12
CA LEU A 281 -1.23 -15.94 10.57
C LEU A 281 -0.39 -16.84 11.49
N VAL A 282 0.64 -16.28 12.12
CA VAL A 282 1.63 -17.01 12.91
C VAL A 282 1.34 -16.93 14.39
N ASP A 283 1.12 -15.72 14.92
CA ASP A 283 0.89 -15.52 16.35
C ASP A 283 -0.57 -15.79 16.76
N GLY A 284 -1.50 -15.81 15.79
CA GLY A 284 -2.92 -16.08 16.02
C GLY A 284 -3.63 -14.91 16.71
N GLU A 285 -3.15 -13.67 16.49
CA GLU A 285 -3.83 -12.49 17.00
C GLU A 285 -5.21 -12.31 16.37
N ASP A 286 -6.16 -11.84 17.16
CA ASP A 286 -7.52 -11.55 16.69
C ASP A 286 -7.56 -10.25 15.91
N ILE A 287 -7.67 -10.36 14.58
CA ILE A 287 -7.70 -9.23 13.66
C ILE A 287 -8.79 -8.22 14.01
N SER A 288 -9.91 -8.66 14.60
CA SER A 288 -11.02 -7.77 14.97
C SER A 288 -10.67 -6.76 16.06
N THR A 289 -9.58 -7.00 16.79
CA THR A 289 -9.08 -6.11 17.83
C THR A 289 -7.87 -5.28 17.41
N MET A 290 -7.35 -5.52 16.22
CA MET A 290 -6.20 -4.81 15.70
C MET A 290 -6.61 -3.42 15.18
N PRO A 291 -5.99 -2.34 15.68
CA PRO A 291 -6.25 -1.00 15.16
C PRO A 291 -5.65 -0.83 13.77
N ILE A 292 -6.19 0.11 13.00
CA ILE A 292 -5.54 0.59 11.78
C ILE A 292 -4.24 1.28 12.16
N GLU A 293 -3.14 0.90 11.52
CA GLU A 293 -1.84 1.54 11.68
C GLU A 293 -1.65 2.65 10.63
N TYR A 294 -1.04 3.77 11.03
CA TYR A 294 -0.78 4.92 10.17
C TYR A 294 0.72 5.07 9.92
N ALA A 295 1.08 5.65 8.78
CA ALA A 295 2.47 5.97 8.48
C ALA A 295 3.05 6.89 9.58
N PRO A 296 4.23 6.56 10.13
CA PRO A 296 4.79 7.31 11.27
C PRO A 296 5.43 8.63 10.86
N GLN A 297 5.74 8.82 9.58
CA GLN A 297 6.46 9.98 9.06
C GLN A 297 5.90 10.42 7.72
N PHE A 298 6.01 11.73 7.47
CA PHE A 298 5.63 12.36 6.21
C PHE A 298 6.80 13.21 5.74
N THR A 299 7.14 13.12 4.46
CA THR A 299 8.22 13.87 3.84
C THR A 299 7.65 14.88 2.86
N LYS A 300 8.14 16.13 2.91
CA LYS A 300 7.89 17.12 1.88
C LYS A 300 8.82 16.81 0.71
N GLU A 301 8.26 16.49 -0.42
CA GLU A 301 8.99 16.12 -1.63
C GLU A 301 8.63 17.04 -2.78
N TYR A 302 9.53 17.17 -3.74
CA TYR A 302 9.30 17.97 -4.93
C TYR A 302 9.91 17.33 -6.16
N ASN A 303 9.32 17.61 -7.31
CA ASN A 303 9.84 17.19 -8.60
C ASN A 303 10.76 18.28 -9.17
N PRO A 304 12.09 18.08 -9.19
CA PRO A 304 13.03 19.10 -9.63
C PRO A 304 12.85 19.48 -11.11
N GLU A 305 12.53 18.54 -11.99
CA GLU A 305 12.36 18.78 -13.42
C GLU A 305 11.16 19.68 -13.72
N ILE A 306 10.00 19.36 -13.13
CA ILE A 306 8.78 20.16 -13.30
C ILE A 306 8.93 21.53 -12.64
N CYS A 307 9.56 21.60 -11.47
CA CYS A 307 9.83 22.86 -10.80
C CYS A 307 10.74 23.77 -11.65
N ASP A 308 11.80 23.23 -12.25
CA ASP A 308 12.72 23.98 -13.12
C ASP A 308 11.99 24.49 -14.38
N GLU A 309 11.15 23.66 -15.02
CA GLU A 309 10.41 24.07 -16.23
C GLU A 309 9.36 25.15 -15.94
N LEU A 310 8.73 25.10 -14.76
CA LEU A 310 7.77 26.11 -14.32
C LEU A 310 8.45 27.34 -13.68
N GLY A 311 9.75 27.29 -13.37
CA GLY A 311 10.49 28.33 -12.68
C GLY A 311 10.08 28.48 -11.21
N ILE A 312 9.70 27.37 -10.56
CA ILE A 312 9.30 27.32 -9.16
C ILE A 312 10.51 26.98 -8.30
N THR A 313 10.67 27.71 -7.21
CA THR A 313 11.68 27.43 -6.18
C THR A 313 10.96 26.94 -4.92
N VAL A 314 11.30 25.76 -4.46
CA VAL A 314 10.78 25.21 -3.21
C VAL A 314 11.69 25.60 -2.02
N PRO A 315 11.17 25.65 -0.78
CA PRO A 315 11.97 25.79 0.43
C PRO A 315 13.00 24.68 0.64
N ASP A 316 14.05 24.95 1.44
CA ASP A 316 15.18 24.02 1.68
C ASP A 316 14.79 22.74 2.46
N ASP A 317 13.59 22.69 3.03
CA ASP A 317 13.07 21.52 3.77
C ASP A 317 12.31 20.53 2.89
N TYR A 318 12.32 20.73 1.57
CA TYR A 318 11.80 19.79 0.59
C TYR A 318 12.91 18.90 0.04
N VAL A 319 12.64 17.61 -0.08
CA VAL A 319 13.55 16.61 -0.64
C VAL A 319 13.22 16.41 -2.12
N ALA A 320 14.24 16.37 -2.97
CA ALA A 320 14.02 16.06 -4.39
C ALA A 320 13.64 14.58 -4.55
N ILE A 321 12.57 14.29 -5.30
CA ILE A 321 12.21 12.92 -5.66
C ILE A 321 13.35 12.29 -6.46
N GLY A 322 13.72 11.05 -6.12
CA GLY A 322 14.83 10.31 -6.74
C GLY A 322 16.23 10.69 -6.24
N ALA A 323 16.34 11.51 -5.17
CA ALA A 323 17.64 11.87 -4.60
C ALA A 323 18.34 10.68 -3.92
N ASP A 324 17.59 9.77 -3.35
CA ASP A 324 18.12 8.57 -2.68
C ASP A 324 18.63 7.55 -3.71
N ASP A 325 17.98 7.41 -4.87
CA ASP A 325 18.44 6.56 -5.97
C ASP A 325 19.81 7.01 -6.52
N ALA A 326 20.04 8.34 -6.56
CA ALA A 326 21.31 8.90 -7.01
C ALA A 326 22.47 8.66 -6.01
N ALA A 327 22.18 8.53 -4.72
CA ALA A 327 23.18 8.24 -3.69
C ALA A 327 23.64 6.77 -3.77
N ASP A 328 22.73 5.84 -4.04
CA ASP A 328 23.03 4.42 -4.21
C ASP A 328 23.80 4.15 -5.52
N GLU A 329 23.54 4.92 -6.60
CA GLU A 329 24.32 4.83 -7.85
C GLU A 329 25.75 5.40 -7.70
N GLU A 330 25.97 6.43 -6.88
CA GLU A 330 27.31 6.95 -6.60
C GLU A 330 28.10 5.98 -5.71
N GLU A 331 27.51 5.34 -4.69
CA GLU A 331 28.21 4.32 -3.88
C GLU A 331 28.59 3.08 -4.71
N THR A 332 27.71 2.62 -5.61
CA THR A 332 28.01 1.48 -6.49
C THR A 332 29.06 1.81 -7.55
N SER A 333 29.22 3.06 -7.97
CA SER A 333 30.23 3.48 -8.93
C SER A 333 31.60 3.70 -8.28
N GLU A 334 31.67 4.12 -7.01
CA GLU A 334 32.94 4.22 -6.28
C GLU A 334 33.51 2.84 -5.92
N ASP A 335 32.68 1.86 -5.58
CA ASP A 335 33.13 0.48 -5.33
C ASP A 335 33.57 -0.23 -6.61
N ALA A 336 33.01 0.09 -7.78
CA ALA A 336 33.44 -0.48 -9.07
C ALA A 336 34.81 0.05 -9.54
N ASP A 337 35.18 1.28 -9.22
CA ASP A 337 36.48 1.89 -9.53
C ASP A 337 37.58 1.43 -8.55
N ALA A 338 37.21 0.99 -7.33
CA ALA A 338 38.18 0.49 -6.35
C ALA A 338 38.66 -0.93 -6.65
N GLU A 339 37.90 -1.79 -7.32
CA GLU A 339 38.33 -3.15 -7.74
C GLU A 339 39.17 -3.17 -9.02
N ALA A 340 39.19 -2.08 -9.82
CA ALA A 340 39.91 -2.06 -11.09
C ALA A 340 41.38 -1.65 -11.00
N THR A 341 41.94 -1.34 -9.83
CA THR A 341 43.30 -0.82 -9.67
C THR A 341 44.34 -1.79 -9.11
N ASP A 342 43.97 -3.07 -8.84
CA ASP A 342 44.93 -4.04 -8.19
C ASP A 342 45.42 -5.19 -9.10
N ASP A 343 45.36 -5.09 -10.42
CA ASP A 343 45.87 -6.15 -11.32
C ASP A 343 46.79 -5.64 -12.45
N THR A 344 47.84 -4.84 -12.07
CA THR A 344 48.99 -4.63 -12.97
C THR A 344 50.29 -4.39 -12.19
N ALA A 345 50.89 -5.43 -11.67
CA ALA A 345 52.34 -5.47 -11.42
C ALA A 345 52.81 -6.92 -11.17
N GLU A 346 53.25 -7.62 -12.21
CA GLU A 346 54.40 -8.56 -12.17
C GLU A 346 54.44 -9.35 -13.48
N GLU A 347 55.36 -8.95 -14.37
CA GLU A 347 56.24 -9.83 -15.14
C GLU A 347 57.12 -9.00 -16.05
N ASP A 348 58.30 -8.74 -15.59
CA ASP A 348 59.45 -8.55 -16.47
C ASP A 348 60.74 -8.90 -15.69
N THR A 349 61.27 -10.08 -15.90
CA THR A 349 62.69 -10.34 -15.82
C THR A 349 63.06 -11.58 -16.62
N ALA A 350 63.77 -11.32 -17.73
CA ALA A 350 65.07 -11.92 -18.17
C ALA A 350 65.11 -13.42 -18.47
N GLU A 351 65.61 -13.84 -19.63
CA GLU A 351 67.00 -14.12 -19.76
C GLU A 351 67.37 -14.49 -21.21
N GLU A 352 68.41 -13.79 -21.69
CA GLU A 352 69.22 -14.21 -22.83
C GLU A 352 70.04 -15.51 -22.46
N ALA A 353 70.24 -16.43 -23.39
CA ALA A 353 71.50 -16.96 -23.76
C ALA A 353 71.39 -18.22 -24.64
N GLU A 354 72.13 -18.17 -25.79
CA GLU A 354 72.65 -19.17 -26.76
C GLU A 354 71.69 -19.62 -27.85
#